data_15b83ff947235927462ce403550d89ee
#
_entry.id   15b83ff947235927462ce403550d89ee
#
_cell.length_a   1.000
_cell.length_b   1.000
_cell.length_c   1.000
_cell.angle_alpha   90.00
_cell.angle_beta   90.00
_cell.angle_gamma   90.00
#
_symmetry.space_group_name_H-M   'P 1'
#
loop_
_entity.id
_entity.type
_entity.pdbx_description
1 polymer ?
#
loop_
_entity_poly.entity_id
_entity_poly.type
_entity_poly.pdbx_seq_one_letter_code
_entity_poly.pdbx_strand_id
1 'polypeptide(L)' 'MTFSEIAGLLKSSGLRATPQRIAVYEYLDTHRTHPTADEIFASLVAQYPSFSRTTIYNSIRALEDAALIQPVM' A
#
# COMPACT_ATOMS: atom_id res chain seq x y z
N MET A 1 -3.68 -12.16 -2.33
CA MET A 1 -4.73 -11.89 -1.31
C MET A 1 -5.87 -11.12 -1.95
N THR A 2 -7.08 -11.37 -1.50
CA THR A 2 -8.24 -10.62 -1.97
C THR A 2 -8.33 -9.27 -1.23
N PHE A 3 -9.15 -8.38 -1.76
CA PHE A 3 -9.41 -7.08 -1.13
C PHE A 3 -9.88 -7.26 0.33
N SER A 4 -10.83 -8.19 0.56
CA SER A 4 -11.34 -8.45 1.90
C SER A 4 -10.29 -8.97 2.86
N GLU A 5 -9.41 -9.85 2.39
CA GLU A 5 -8.33 -10.38 3.20
C GLU A 5 -7.35 -9.28 3.61
N ILE A 6 -7.00 -8.41 2.67
CA ILE A 6 -6.09 -7.30 2.95
C ILE A 6 -6.74 -6.34 3.94
N ALA A 7 -8.02 -6.02 3.74
CA ALA A 7 -8.75 -5.15 4.67
C ALA A 7 -8.76 -5.72 6.09
N GLY A 8 -8.98 -7.02 6.22
CA GLY A 8 -8.94 -7.69 7.52
C GLY A 8 -7.57 -7.63 8.16
N LEU A 9 -6.52 -7.85 7.37
CA LEU A 9 -5.14 -7.76 7.85
C LEU A 9 -4.82 -6.36 8.38
N LEU A 10 -5.19 -5.33 7.65
CA LEU A 10 -4.95 -3.95 8.07
C LEU A 10 -5.68 -3.63 9.36
N LYS A 11 -6.94 -4.03 9.47
CA LYS A 11 -7.73 -3.82 10.67
C LYS A 11 -7.15 -4.54 11.88
N SER A 12 -6.69 -5.78 11.69
CA SER A 12 -6.06 -6.54 12.77
C SER A 12 -4.77 -5.89 13.25
N SER A 13 -4.13 -5.12 12.40
CA SER A 13 -2.88 -4.42 12.73
C SER A 13 -3.12 -3.02 13.28
N GLY A 14 -4.38 -2.64 13.51
CA GLY A 14 -4.73 -1.32 14.04
C GLY A 14 -4.78 -0.21 13.00
N LEU A 15 -4.81 -0.55 11.73
CA LEU A 15 -4.87 0.43 10.65
C LEU A 15 -6.26 0.56 10.06
N ARG A 16 -6.58 1.74 9.56
CA ARG A 16 -7.78 1.92 8.77
C ARG A 16 -7.58 1.26 7.41
N ALA A 17 -8.55 0.47 7.00
CA ALA A 17 -8.51 -0.22 5.71
C ALA A 17 -9.01 0.70 4.60
N THR A 18 -8.24 1.76 4.30
CA THR A 18 -8.59 2.69 3.23
C THR A 18 -8.28 2.06 1.88
N PRO A 19 -8.98 2.45 0.80
CA PRO A 19 -8.66 1.94 -0.54
C PRO A 19 -7.21 2.16 -0.93
N GLN A 20 -6.63 3.30 -0.55
CA GLN A 20 -5.24 3.61 -0.86
C GLN A 20 -4.29 2.62 -0.20
N ARG A 21 -4.48 2.34 1.09
CA ARG A 21 -3.63 1.40 1.82
C ARG A 21 -3.76 0.00 1.27
N ILE A 22 -4.98 -0.41 0.96
CA ILE A 22 -5.23 -1.73 0.39
C ILE A 22 -4.53 -1.86 -0.96
N ALA A 23 -4.65 -0.85 -1.83
CA ALA A 23 -4.04 -0.87 -3.14
C ALA A 23 -2.52 -0.93 -3.06
N VAL A 24 -1.92 -0.16 -2.15
CA VAL A 24 -0.46 -0.18 -1.95
C VAL A 24 0.00 -1.54 -1.45
N TYR A 25 -0.70 -2.09 -0.46
CA TYR A 25 -0.34 -3.41 0.06
C TYR A 25 -0.46 -4.49 -1.02
N GLU A 26 -1.54 -4.47 -1.79
CA GLU A 26 -1.75 -5.44 -2.87
C GLU A 26 -0.63 -5.34 -3.91
N TYR A 27 -0.24 -4.13 -4.27
CA TYR A 27 0.85 -3.94 -5.22
C TYR A 27 2.15 -4.55 -4.71
N LEU A 28 2.48 -4.28 -3.45
CA LEU A 28 3.71 -4.79 -2.84
C LEU A 28 3.67 -6.31 -2.66
N ASP A 29 2.51 -6.87 -2.37
CA ASP A 29 2.34 -8.31 -2.24
C ASP A 29 2.53 -9.02 -3.59
N THR A 30 2.14 -8.37 -4.67
CA THR A 30 2.24 -8.92 -6.02
C THR A 30 3.60 -8.69 -6.64
N HIS A 31 4.24 -7.56 -6.34
CA HIS A 31 5.52 -7.15 -6.93
C HIS A 31 6.62 -7.21 -5.87
N ARG A 32 7.25 -8.38 -5.75
CA ARG A 32 8.24 -8.61 -4.69
C ARG A 32 9.66 -8.24 -5.08
N THR A 33 9.80 -7.33 -6.04
CA THR A 33 11.09 -6.85 -6.52
C THR A 33 11.58 -5.59 -5.80
N HIS A 34 10.95 -5.25 -4.67
CA HIS A 34 11.28 -4.04 -3.87
C HIS A 34 11.13 -2.75 -4.69
N PRO A 35 9.92 -2.47 -5.23
CA PRO A 35 9.71 -1.27 -6.01
C PRO A 35 9.86 -0.02 -5.14
N THR A 36 10.29 1.07 -5.77
CA THR A 36 10.38 2.36 -5.08
C THR A 36 8.98 2.95 -4.91
N ALA A 37 8.86 3.92 -4.00
CA ALA A 37 7.59 4.63 -3.81
C ALA A 37 7.13 5.31 -5.11
N ASP A 38 8.06 5.83 -5.91
CA ASP A 38 7.72 6.45 -7.19
C ASP A 38 7.18 5.43 -8.19
N GLU A 39 7.73 4.22 -8.21
CA GLU A 39 7.24 3.15 -9.06
C GLU A 39 5.83 2.73 -8.65
N ILE A 40 5.58 2.63 -7.35
CA ILE A 40 4.26 2.30 -6.82
C ILE A 40 3.26 3.37 -7.24
N PHE A 41 3.62 4.64 -7.07
CA PHE A 41 2.75 5.74 -7.46
C PHE A 41 2.43 5.70 -8.95
N ALA A 42 3.45 5.56 -9.79
CA ALA A 42 3.26 5.53 -11.24
C ALA A 42 2.34 4.40 -11.67
N SER A 43 2.45 3.24 -11.03
CA SER A 43 1.60 2.10 -11.34
C SER A 43 0.17 2.29 -10.86
N LEU A 44 -0.01 2.81 -9.65
CA LEU A 44 -1.33 2.93 -9.06
C LEU A 44 -2.13 4.11 -9.60
N VAL A 45 -1.46 5.20 -9.97
CA VAL A 45 -2.17 6.37 -10.50
C VAL A 45 -2.87 6.07 -11.82
N ALA A 46 -2.38 5.09 -12.57
CA ALA A 46 -3.02 4.66 -13.81
C ALA A 46 -4.40 4.05 -13.56
N GLN A 47 -4.57 3.34 -12.44
CA GLN A 47 -5.83 2.74 -12.04
C GLN A 47 -6.66 3.65 -11.15
N TYR A 48 -6.00 4.49 -10.38
CA TYR A 48 -6.64 5.35 -9.38
C TYR A 48 -6.14 6.78 -9.57
N PRO A 49 -6.68 7.51 -10.57
CA PRO A 49 -6.17 8.85 -10.88
C PRO A 49 -6.27 9.87 -9.74
N SER A 50 -7.12 9.59 -8.74
CA SER A 50 -7.27 10.47 -7.57
C SER A 50 -6.17 10.29 -6.54
N PHE A 51 -5.33 9.28 -6.65
CA PHE A 51 -4.24 9.05 -5.70
C PHE A 51 -3.14 10.07 -5.94
N SER A 52 -2.70 10.74 -4.87
CA SER A 52 -1.58 11.67 -4.92
C SER A 52 -0.30 10.97 -4.43
N ARG A 53 0.86 11.55 -4.73
CA ARG A 53 2.12 11.05 -4.19
C ARG A 53 2.10 11.01 -2.68
N THR A 54 1.59 12.08 -2.07
CA THR A 54 1.50 12.17 -0.60
C THR A 54 0.67 11.02 -0.05
N THR A 55 -0.46 10.71 -0.68
CA THR A 55 -1.31 9.60 -0.26
C THR A 55 -0.56 8.27 -0.31
N ILE A 56 0.20 8.04 -1.39
CA ILE A 56 0.97 6.81 -1.55
C ILE A 56 2.06 6.72 -0.49
N TYR A 57 2.83 7.79 -0.29
CA TYR A 57 3.89 7.79 0.71
C TYR A 57 3.35 7.58 2.12
N ASN A 58 2.22 8.22 2.45
CA ASN A 58 1.59 8.05 3.76
C ASN A 58 1.11 6.61 3.95
N SER A 59 0.58 5.99 2.91
CA SER A 59 0.13 4.60 2.96
C SER A 59 1.30 3.65 3.18
N ILE A 60 2.42 3.86 2.47
CA ILE A 60 3.63 3.07 2.63
C ILE A 60 4.13 3.18 4.07
N ARG A 61 4.21 4.41 4.59
CA ARG A 61 4.69 4.65 5.94
C ARG A 61 3.80 3.98 6.99
N ALA A 62 2.48 4.05 6.82
CA ALA A 62 1.56 3.41 7.75
C ALA A 62 1.77 1.89 7.76
N LEU A 63 1.98 1.29 6.60
CA LEU A 63 2.22 -0.14 6.49
C LEU A 63 3.57 -0.54 7.09
N GLU A 64 4.60 0.28 6.89
CA GLU A 64 5.92 0.05 7.49
C GLU A 64 5.84 0.13 9.02
N ASP A 65 5.17 1.15 9.53
CA ASP A 65 5.03 1.36 10.99
C ASP A 65 4.28 0.21 11.64
N ALA A 66 3.36 -0.41 10.92
CA ALA A 66 2.62 -1.57 11.41
C ALA A 66 3.37 -2.89 11.18
N ALA A 67 4.58 -2.82 10.63
CA ALA A 67 5.41 -3.98 10.30
C ALA A 67 4.74 -4.96 9.33
N LEU A 68 3.85 -4.47 8.50
CA LEU A 68 3.19 -5.29 7.48
C LEU A 68 4.02 -5.41 6.21
N ILE A 69 4.93 -4.47 6.00
CA ILE A 69 5.87 -4.49 4.88
C ILE A 69 7.24 -4.08 5.39
N GLN A 70 8.27 -4.44 4.65
CA GLN A 70 9.62 -3.99 4.95
C GLN A 70 9.79 -2.55 4.46
N PRO A 71 10.72 -1.78 5.07
CA PRO A 71 10.96 -0.41 4.62
C PRO A 71 11.29 -0.36 3.14
N VAL A 72 10.67 0.58 2.45
CA VAL A 72 10.92 0.84 1.04
C VAL A 72 12.10 1.80 0.95
N MET A 73 13.13 1.38 0.27
CA MET A 73 14.35 2.20 0.14
C MET A 73 14.47 2.80 -1.23
#